data_8b46f2b9ed4ccd746f43db17c6ba3c33
#
_entry.id   8b46f2b9ed4ccd746f43db17c6ba3c33
#
_cell.length_a   1.000
_cell.length_b   1.000
_cell.length_c   1.000
_cell.angle_alpha   90.00
_cell.angle_beta   90.00
_cell.angle_gamma   90.00
#
_symmetry.space_group_name_H-M   'P 1'
#
loop_
_entity.id
_entity.type
_entity.pdbx_description
1 polymer ?
#
loop_
_entity_poly.entity_id
_entity_poly.type
_entity_poly.pdbx_seq_one_letter_code
_entity_poly.pdbx_strand_id
1 'polypeptide(L)'
;MSTFPFTIGDVARLCHLNICKENRQSEYIVCPFCGRKKMNLHYGKGLYHCPACGEGGSMLKLYAELRGFQGSKGEIVKEIKKELGITEYSYYHFSTKTDKPEEKPKPQVDFERMKRLDTVYRAFLGKLFLARIHKQDLIERGLDDADIERFGFKSVPLFGYKAICRELIQDNVCLENIGGFYQEAGEWTINLNPKMTGYMIPVYNYFGFIEGIQIRLDRPFGKTKYLWFSSNGLQKGASTAAIPFYVKGNRKPDTLVVTEGAFKAIIPNKVFGYNILALPGVNNTGEFEKLLPYIRQDYRQILIAFDADFRINENVAKAKEKLKKMIYECDIYCSFFEWDLADGKGLDDFALHWLDNRTNARNERSDE
;
A
#
# COMPACT_ATOMS: atom_id res chain seq x y z
N MET A 1 18.13 -12.03 21.13
CA MET A 1 17.10 -11.27 20.42
C MET A 1 16.16 -10.69 21.47
N SER A 2 15.72 -9.46 21.31
CA SER A 2 14.83 -8.79 22.29
C SER A 2 13.49 -9.53 22.34
N THR A 3 13.06 -9.93 23.53
CA THR A 3 11.77 -10.60 23.77
C THR A 3 10.60 -9.61 23.84
N PHE A 4 10.82 -8.34 23.52
CA PHE A 4 9.80 -7.30 23.60
C PHE A 4 9.26 -6.94 22.21
N PRO A 5 7.96 -6.58 22.09
CA PRO A 5 7.32 -6.20 20.84
C PRO A 5 7.68 -4.78 20.38
N PHE A 6 8.79 -4.24 20.88
CA PHE A 6 9.34 -2.94 20.51
C PHE A 6 10.87 -2.97 20.59
N THR A 7 11.50 -2.04 19.89
CA THR A 7 12.95 -1.92 19.76
C THR A 7 13.51 -0.78 20.61
N ILE A 8 14.84 -0.71 20.77
CA ILE A 8 15.46 0.45 21.40
C ILE A 8 15.30 1.73 20.56
N GLY A 9 15.08 1.61 19.25
CA GLY A 9 14.74 2.73 18.38
C GLY A 9 13.37 3.31 18.71
N ASP A 10 12.35 2.44 18.96
CA ASP A 10 11.03 2.88 19.38
C ASP A 10 11.10 3.63 20.71
N VAL A 11 11.85 3.09 21.67
CA VAL A 11 12.09 3.74 22.97
C VAL A 11 12.83 5.06 22.82
N ALA A 12 13.84 5.13 21.96
CA ALA A 12 14.58 6.36 21.70
C ALA A 12 13.66 7.47 21.13
N ARG A 13 12.73 7.10 20.23
CA ARG A 13 11.71 8.03 19.70
C ARG A 13 10.75 8.51 20.78
N LEU A 14 10.23 7.61 21.60
CA LEU A 14 9.39 7.99 22.75
C LEU A 14 10.09 8.97 23.69
N CYS A 15 11.41 8.82 23.84
CA CYS A 15 12.23 9.69 24.63
C CYS A 15 12.74 10.93 23.88
N HIS A 16 12.22 11.22 22.69
CA HIS A 16 12.59 12.37 21.83
C HIS A 16 14.08 12.45 21.49
N LEU A 17 14.77 11.30 21.42
CA LEU A 17 16.17 11.26 21.01
C LEU A 17 16.28 11.34 19.47
N ASN A 18 17.18 12.17 18.98
CA ASN A 18 17.43 12.30 17.54
C ASN A 18 18.19 11.08 17.01
N ILE A 19 17.50 10.17 16.37
CA ILE A 19 18.03 8.98 15.70
C ILE A 19 17.82 9.10 14.18
N CYS A 20 18.86 8.75 13.40
CA CYS A 20 18.86 8.94 11.94
C CYS A 20 19.17 7.67 11.15
N LYS A 21 19.67 6.60 11.79
CA LYS A 21 20.31 5.47 11.10
C LYS A 21 19.88 4.10 11.64
N GLU A 22 18.60 3.88 11.80
CA GLU A 22 18.03 2.60 12.30
C GLU A 22 18.39 1.36 11.46
N ASN A 23 18.81 1.58 10.21
CA ASN A 23 19.21 0.50 9.29
C ASN A 23 20.61 -0.08 9.53
N ARG A 24 21.29 0.34 10.61
CA ARG A 24 22.59 -0.20 11.01
C ARG A 24 22.47 -1.00 12.29
N GLN A 25 23.44 -1.88 12.56
CA GLN A 25 23.48 -2.61 13.83
C GLN A 25 23.55 -1.67 15.05
N SER A 26 24.13 -0.48 14.88
CA SER A 26 24.21 0.54 15.93
C SER A 26 24.38 1.95 15.36
N GLU A 27 24.05 2.96 16.17
CA GLU A 27 24.20 4.39 15.86
C GLU A 27 24.76 5.16 17.05
N TYR A 28 25.59 6.17 16.76
CA TYR A 28 26.06 7.12 17.76
C TYR A 28 25.21 8.37 17.75
N ILE A 29 24.59 8.66 18.90
CA ILE A 29 23.72 9.82 19.11
C ILE A 29 24.27 10.75 20.18
N VAL A 30 23.64 11.92 20.33
CA VAL A 30 23.91 12.81 21.48
C VAL A 30 23.40 12.14 22.74
N CYS A 31 24.25 11.95 23.71
CA CYS A 31 23.89 11.35 24.99
C CYS A 31 22.99 12.29 25.79
N PRO A 32 21.78 11.91 26.17
CA PRO A 32 20.88 12.78 26.94
C PRO A 32 21.37 13.03 28.38
N PHE A 33 22.31 12.22 28.87
CA PHE A 33 22.85 12.34 30.25
C PHE A 33 24.06 13.27 30.34
N CYS A 34 24.89 13.38 29.27
CA CYS A 34 26.09 14.22 29.31
C CYS A 34 26.25 15.19 28.14
N GLY A 35 25.32 15.24 27.21
CA GLY A 35 25.31 16.15 26.07
C GLY A 35 26.31 15.82 24.95
N ARG A 36 27.20 14.85 25.13
CA ARG A 36 28.24 14.51 24.14
C ARG A 36 27.69 13.54 23.07
N LYS A 37 28.06 13.72 21.80
CA LYS A 37 27.67 12.82 20.70
C LYS A 37 28.51 11.52 20.73
N LYS A 38 28.39 10.74 21.80
CA LYS A 38 29.15 9.50 22.02
C LYS A 38 28.32 8.33 22.54
N MET A 39 26.99 8.47 22.71
CA MET A 39 26.15 7.35 23.13
C MET A 39 25.86 6.45 21.94
N ASN A 40 26.24 5.19 22.06
CA ASN A 40 25.93 4.14 21.07
C ASN A 40 24.59 3.50 21.43
N LEU A 41 23.67 3.47 20.47
CA LEU A 41 22.46 2.64 20.50
C LEU A 41 22.71 1.37 19.67
N HIS A 42 22.64 0.21 20.28
CA HIS A 42 22.81 -1.07 19.60
C HIS A 42 21.44 -1.71 19.35
N TYR A 43 20.92 -1.57 18.13
CA TYR A 43 19.57 -1.97 17.76
C TYR A 43 19.33 -3.49 17.94
N GLY A 44 20.23 -4.34 17.48
CA GLY A 44 20.08 -5.79 17.56
C GLY A 44 20.12 -6.36 18.98
N LYS A 45 20.76 -5.65 19.94
CA LYS A 45 20.85 -6.08 21.35
C LYS A 45 19.86 -5.36 22.26
N GLY A 46 19.24 -4.28 21.81
CA GLY A 46 18.37 -3.43 22.62
C GLY A 46 19.11 -2.75 23.80
N LEU A 47 20.38 -2.41 23.59
CA LEU A 47 21.28 -1.82 24.61
C LEU A 47 21.77 -0.45 24.18
N TYR A 48 22.07 0.40 25.17
CA TYR A 48 22.80 1.66 24.96
C TYR A 48 24.02 1.75 25.88
N HIS A 49 25.03 2.49 25.44
CA HIS A 49 26.20 2.80 26.24
C HIS A 49 26.86 4.09 25.76
N CYS A 50 27.19 4.96 26.69
CA CYS A 50 27.96 6.20 26.47
C CYS A 50 29.33 6.09 27.10
N PRO A 51 30.42 5.93 26.34
CA PRO A 51 31.77 5.84 26.91
C PRO A 51 32.27 7.18 27.52
N ALA A 52 31.57 8.28 27.29
CA ALA A 52 31.96 9.60 27.81
C ALA A 52 31.51 9.88 29.23
N CYS A 53 30.39 9.26 29.68
CA CYS A 53 29.88 9.40 31.06
C CYS A 53 29.69 8.04 31.75
N GLY A 54 29.97 6.94 31.06
CA GLY A 54 29.80 5.57 31.59
C GLY A 54 28.37 5.08 31.65
N GLU A 55 27.39 5.94 31.31
CA GLU A 55 25.98 5.56 31.38
C GLU A 55 25.62 4.49 30.31
N GLY A 56 24.87 3.47 30.72
CA GLY A 56 24.51 2.38 29.82
C GLY A 56 23.50 1.43 30.44
N GLY A 57 22.85 0.64 29.58
CA GLY A 57 21.85 -0.32 30.02
C GLY A 57 20.94 -0.83 28.91
N SER A 58 19.82 -1.40 29.32
CA SER A 58 18.78 -1.87 28.43
C SER A 58 17.85 -0.73 28.00
N MET A 59 17.08 -0.96 26.93
CA MET A 59 16.06 -0.01 26.48
C MET A 59 15.01 0.32 27.56
N LEU A 60 14.72 -0.62 28.47
CA LEU A 60 13.78 -0.37 29.58
C LEU A 60 14.39 0.60 30.61
N LYS A 61 15.69 0.48 30.88
CA LYS A 61 16.42 1.42 31.75
C LYS A 61 16.45 2.81 31.11
N LEU A 62 16.74 2.90 29.80
CA LEU A 62 16.75 4.14 29.06
C LEU A 62 15.40 4.89 29.18
N TYR A 63 14.31 4.16 28.97
CA TYR A 63 12.97 4.73 29.11
C TYR A 63 12.70 5.23 30.55
N ALA A 64 12.96 4.37 31.54
CA ALA A 64 12.70 4.71 32.93
C ALA A 64 13.44 5.97 33.39
N GLU A 65 14.71 6.10 33.04
CA GLU A 65 15.53 7.25 33.43
C GLU A 65 15.13 8.53 32.71
N LEU A 66 14.88 8.48 31.41
CA LEU A 66 14.55 9.68 30.63
C LEU A 66 13.11 10.17 30.86
N ARG A 67 12.20 9.27 31.21
CA ARG A 67 10.80 9.60 31.48
C ARG A 67 10.52 9.77 32.99
N GLY A 68 11.52 9.55 33.84
CA GLY A 68 11.38 9.60 35.30
C GLY A 68 10.41 8.53 35.84
N PHE A 69 10.28 7.39 35.13
CA PHE A 69 9.32 6.35 35.46
C PHE A 69 9.91 5.43 36.55
N GLN A 70 9.26 5.36 37.70
CA GLN A 70 9.60 4.46 38.80
C GLN A 70 8.61 3.30 38.84
N GLY A 71 9.08 2.10 38.53
CA GLY A 71 8.22 0.89 38.53
C GLY A 71 9.03 -0.38 38.23
N SER A 72 8.38 -1.51 38.36
CA SER A 72 8.92 -2.80 37.98
C SER A 72 9.13 -2.89 36.46
N LYS A 73 9.99 -3.83 36.01
CA LYS A 73 10.20 -4.06 34.56
C LYS A 73 8.88 -4.30 33.81
N GLY A 74 7.94 -5.00 34.45
CA GLY A 74 6.61 -5.26 33.85
C GLY A 74 5.79 -4.00 33.66
N GLU A 75 5.83 -3.07 34.61
CA GLU A 75 5.11 -1.79 34.52
C GLU A 75 5.73 -0.88 33.47
N ILE A 76 7.07 -0.81 33.37
CA ILE A 76 7.78 -0.09 32.31
C ILE A 76 7.36 -0.63 30.94
N VAL A 77 7.32 -1.95 30.76
CA VAL A 77 6.89 -2.58 29.51
C VAL A 77 5.43 -2.24 29.17
N LYS A 78 4.55 -2.24 30.18
CA LYS A 78 3.14 -1.85 29.99
C LYS A 78 3.01 -0.39 29.53
N GLU A 79 3.77 0.51 30.14
CA GLU A 79 3.71 1.94 29.78
C GLU A 79 4.29 2.21 28.39
N ILE A 80 5.42 1.61 28.05
CA ILE A 80 5.98 1.69 26.68
C ILE A 80 4.99 1.16 25.65
N LYS A 81 4.35 0.02 25.94
CA LYS A 81 3.31 -0.54 25.05
C LYS A 81 2.14 0.42 24.88
N LYS A 82 1.66 1.02 25.94
CA LYS A 82 0.57 1.99 25.94
C LYS A 82 0.92 3.22 25.11
N GLU A 83 2.10 3.81 25.31
CA GLU A 83 2.56 4.96 24.53
C GLU A 83 2.78 4.62 23.04
N LEU A 84 3.21 3.38 22.72
CA LEU A 84 3.34 2.89 21.35
C LEU A 84 2.03 2.41 20.75
N GLY A 85 0.91 2.43 21.50
CA GLY A 85 -0.37 1.90 21.06
C GLY A 85 -0.39 0.36 20.90
N ILE A 86 0.50 -0.36 21.58
CA ILE A 86 0.59 -1.82 21.53
C ILE A 86 -0.38 -2.40 22.56
N THR A 87 -1.55 -2.86 22.14
CA THR A 87 -2.57 -3.47 23.02
C THR A 87 -2.21 -4.91 23.40
N GLU A 88 -2.75 -5.42 24.53
CA GLU A 88 -2.45 -6.78 25.04
C GLU A 88 -2.76 -7.92 24.06
N TYR A 89 -3.58 -7.68 23.06
CA TYR A 89 -3.93 -8.66 22.02
C TYR A 89 -2.73 -9.07 21.13
N SER A 90 -1.64 -8.27 21.10
CA SER A 90 -0.44 -8.56 20.30
C SER A 90 0.58 -9.46 21.01
N TYR A 91 0.33 -9.87 22.28
CA TYR A 91 1.33 -10.56 23.10
C TYR A 91 1.21 -12.09 23.14
N TYR A 92 0.09 -12.67 22.71
CA TYR A 92 -0.17 -14.11 22.90
C TYR A 92 0.51 -15.06 21.91
N HIS A 93 1.30 -14.56 20.96
CA HIS A 93 1.97 -15.43 19.96
C HIS A 93 3.50 -15.47 20.02
N PHE A 94 4.14 -15.03 21.09
CA PHE A 94 5.60 -15.15 21.26
C PHE A 94 5.98 -16.09 22.43
N SER A 95 5.19 -17.11 22.71
CA SER A 95 5.64 -18.20 23.59
C SER A 95 6.07 -19.38 22.73
N THR A 96 7.35 -19.68 22.84
CA THR A 96 8.02 -20.89 22.36
C THR A 96 7.21 -22.16 22.67
N LYS A 97 6.47 -22.66 21.68
CA LYS A 97 6.27 -24.07 21.52
C LYS A 97 6.97 -24.51 20.24
N THR A 98 7.98 -25.34 20.42
CA THR A 98 8.61 -26.15 19.39
C THR A 98 7.65 -27.24 18.93
N ASP A 99 6.52 -26.85 18.38
CA ASP A 99 5.74 -27.67 17.46
C ASP A 99 5.94 -27.01 16.10
N LYS A 100 6.68 -27.71 15.23
CA LYS A 100 6.73 -27.32 13.82
C LYS A 100 5.27 -27.20 13.36
N PRO A 101 4.77 -26.01 13.02
CA PRO A 101 3.50 -25.93 12.31
C PRO A 101 3.73 -26.68 11.00
N GLU A 102 2.83 -27.57 10.64
CA GLU A 102 2.73 -28.03 9.26
C GLU A 102 2.78 -26.79 8.37
N GLU A 103 3.82 -26.67 7.56
CA GLU A 103 3.96 -25.56 6.60
C GLU A 103 2.73 -25.65 5.69
N LYS A 104 1.74 -24.82 5.96
CA LYS A 104 0.70 -24.56 4.97
C LYS A 104 1.43 -24.17 3.69
N PRO A 105 1.15 -24.82 2.56
CA PRO A 105 1.86 -24.51 1.32
C PRO A 105 1.79 -23.01 1.11
N LYS A 106 2.95 -22.36 1.00
CA LYS A 106 3.04 -20.92 0.72
C LYS A 106 2.18 -20.67 -0.51
N PRO A 107 1.27 -19.69 -0.48
CA PRO A 107 0.46 -19.38 -1.63
C PRO A 107 1.39 -19.07 -2.80
N GLN A 108 1.47 -19.99 -3.74
CA GLN A 108 2.31 -19.83 -4.93
C GLN A 108 1.63 -18.84 -5.86
N VAL A 109 2.40 -17.83 -6.26
CA VAL A 109 1.99 -16.89 -7.29
C VAL A 109 2.01 -17.61 -8.64
N ASP A 110 0.89 -17.64 -9.33
CA ASP A 110 0.78 -18.26 -10.66
C ASP A 110 1.21 -17.24 -11.75
N PHE A 111 2.51 -17.21 -12.01
CA PHE A 111 3.10 -16.32 -13.00
C PHE A 111 2.60 -16.57 -14.43
N GLU A 112 2.32 -17.84 -14.80
CA GLU A 112 1.83 -18.16 -16.14
C GLU A 112 0.40 -17.60 -16.34
N ARG A 113 -0.44 -17.71 -15.31
CA ARG A 113 -1.75 -17.08 -15.32
C ARG A 113 -1.63 -15.55 -15.43
N MET A 114 -0.74 -14.92 -14.66
CA MET A 114 -0.52 -13.47 -14.71
C MET A 114 -0.07 -13.00 -16.09
N LYS A 115 0.89 -13.65 -16.71
CA LYS A 115 1.36 -13.35 -18.07
C LYS A 115 0.24 -13.48 -19.10
N ARG A 116 -0.58 -14.53 -18.96
CA ARG A 116 -1.72 -14.75 -19.85
C ARG A 116 -2.74 -13.63 -19.72
N LEU A 117 -3.09 -13.23 -18.48
CA LEU A 117 -4.01 -12.11 -18.23
C LEU A 117 -3.46 -10.80 -18.80
N ASP A 118 -2.19 -10.50 -18.56
CA ASP A 118 -1.52 -9.31 -19.08
C ASP A 118 -1.56 -9.26 -20.61
N THR A 119 -1.24 -10.38 -21.28
CA THR A 119 -1.30 -10.47 -22.75
C THR A 119 -2.70 -10.17 -23.27
N VAL A 120 -3.73 -10.79 -22.69
CA VAL A 120 -5.11 -10.60 -23.14
C VAL A 120 -5.60 -9.18 -22.87
N TYR A 121 -5.36 -8.65 -21.66
CA TYR A 121 -5.82 -7.32 -21.33
C TYR A 121 -5.09 -6.22 -22.11
N ARG A 122 -3.79 -6.36 -22.37
CA ARG A 122 -3.07 -5.43 -23.28
C ARG A 122 -3.61 -5.46 -24.70
N ALA A 123 -3.82 -6.65 -25.25
CA ALA A 123 -4.42 -6.78 -26.58
C ALA A 123 -5.81 -6.15 -26.65
N PHE A 124 -6.65 -6.40 -25.65
CA PHE A 124 -7.99 -5.80 -25.54
C PHE A 124 -7.94 -4.28 -25.44
N LEU A 125 -7.16 -3.74 -24.50
CA LEU A 125 -7.02 -2.30 -24.31
C LEU A 125 -6.43 -1.63 -25.56
N GLY A 126 -5.58 -2.31 -26.31
CA GLY A 126 -5.06 -1.84 -27.60
C GLY A 126 -6.11 -1.65 -28.69
N LYS A 127 -7.27 -2.33 -28.60
CA LYS A 127 -8.41 -2.14 -29.51
C LYS A 127 -9.31 -0.96 -29.14
N LEU A 128 -9.07 -0.33 -27.97
CA LEU A 128 -9.91 0.74 -27.44
C LEU A 128 -9.22 2.10 -27.55
N PHE A 129 -10.03 3.15 -27.57
CA PHE A 129 -9.55 4.53 -27.50
C PHE A 129 -9.94 5.19 -26.18
N LEU A 130 -9.34 6.31 -25.86
CA LEU A 130 -9.72 7.16 -24.75
C LEU A 130 -10.49 8.39 -25.27
N ALA A 131 -11.76 8.50 -24.92
CA ALA A 131 -12.60 9.64 -25.32
C ALA A 131 -12.08 10.92 -24.66
N ARG A 132 -12.25 12.05 -25.35
CA ARG A 132 -11.77 13.38 -24.89
C ARG A 132 -12.32 13.74 -23.51
N ILE A 133 -13.59 13.42 -23.23
CA ILE A 133 -14.23 13.72 -21.94
C ILE A 133 -13.55 12.95 -20.79
N HIS A 134 -13.19 11.68 -21.00
CA HIS A 134 -12.49 10.88 -19.98
C HIS A 134 -11.03 11.32 -19.82
N LYS A 135 -10.37 11.72 -20.93
CA LYS A 135 -9.04 12.30 -20.87
C LYS A 135 -9.05 13.58 -20.03
N GLN A 136 -10.07 14.41 -20.20
CA GLN A 136 -10.22 15.64 -19.42
C GLN A 136 -10.45 15.36 -17.93
N ASP A 137 -11.32 14.39 -17.57
CA ASP A 137 -11.51 13.96 -16.15
C ASP A 137 -10.19 13.49 -15.53
N LEU A 138 -9.35 12.78 -16.29
CA LEU A 138 -8.03 12.34 -15.82
C LEU A 138 -7.06 13.51 -15.58
N ILE A 139 -7.06 14.50 -16.48
CA ILE A 139 -6.25 15.72 -16.34
C ILE A 139 -6.71 16.53 -15.10
N GLU A 140 -8.02 16.71 -14.92
CA GLU A 140 -8.58 17.39 -13.75
C GLU A 140 -8.25 16.68 -12.43
N ARG A 141 -7.94 15.38 -12.47
CA ARG A 141 -7.43 14.61 -11.33
C ARG A 141 -5.94 14.77 -11.08
N GLY A 142 -5.24 15.59 -11.86
CA GLY A 142 -3.81 15.83 -11.70
C GLY A 142 -2.90 14.93 -12.53
N LEU A 143 -3.43 14.15 -13.49
CA LEU A 143 -2.62 13.37 -14.42
C LEU A 143 -2.25 14.20 -15.65
N ASP A 144 -1.11 13.92 -16.25
CA ASP A 144 -0.73 14.47 -17.56
C ASP A 144 -0.81 13.39 -18.66
N ASP A 145 -0.50 13.77 -19.88
CA ASP A 145 -0.56 12.88 -21.05
C ASP A 145 0.39 11.69 -20.89
N ALA A 146 1.55 11.89 -20.28
CA ALA A 146 2.52 10.82 -20.05
C ALA A 146 2.01 9.80 -19.03
N ASP A 147 1.34 10.27 -17.97
CA ASP A 147 0.69 9.37 -16.99
C ASP A 147 -0.46 8.60 -17.64
N ILE A 148 -1.30 9.27 -18.42
CA ILE A 148 -2.44 8.65 -19.10
C ILE A 148 -1.96 7.54 -20.05
N GLU A 149 -0.91 7.80 -20.80
CA GLU A 149 -0.29 6.81 -21.69
C GLU A 149 0.36 5.67 -20.89
N ARG A 150 1.16 5.99 -19.87
CA ARG A 150 1.86 5.01 -19.01
C ARG A 150 0.89 4.01 -18.37
N PHE A 151 -0.23 4.49 -17.84
CA PHE A 151 -1.21 3.63 -17.18
C PHE A 151 -2.23 3.00 -18.13
N GLY A 152 -2.30 3.46 -19.39
CA GLY A 152 -3.09 2.83 -20.44
C GLY A 152 -4.60 2.95 -20.26
N PHE A 153 -5.10 4.05 -19.70
CA PHE A 153 -6.53 4.31 -19.56
C PHE A 153 -7.26 4.27 -20.89
N LYS A 154 -8.45 3.67 -20.92
CA LYS A 154 -9.30 3.56 -22.11
C LYS A 154 -10.75 3.84 -21.75
N SER A 155 -11.53 4.35 -22.69
CA SER A 155 -12.98 4.47 -22.50
C SER A 155 -13.66 3.12 -22.60
N VAL A 156 -14.71 2.91 -21.83
CA VAL A 156 -15.56 1.73 -21.95
C VAL A 156 -16.20 1.72 -23.34
N PRO A 157 -16.06 0.65 -24.12
CA PRO A 157 -16.74 0.53 -25.42
C PRO A 157 -18.25 0.42 -25.19
N LEU A 158 -19.03 1.15 -25.96
CA LEU A 158 -20.50 1.18 -25.85
C LEU A 158 -21.17 0.12 -26.74
N PHE A 159 -20.48 -0.38 -27.76
CA PHE A 159 -20.95 -1.35 -28.74
C PHE A 159 -19.77 -2.10 -29.38
N GLY A 160 -20.06 -3.05 -30.26
CA GLY A 160 -19.04 -3.76 -31.02
C GLY A 160 -18.39 -4.92 -30.26
N TYR A 161 -18.94 -5.38 -29.17
CA TYR A 161 -18.34 -6.37 -28.26
C TYR A 161 -17.94 -7.67 -28.98
N LYS A 162 -18.83 -8.24 -29.83
CA LYS A 162 -18.54 -9.44 -30.61
C LYS A 162 -17.47 -9.19 -31.69
N ALA A 163 -17.44 -7.99 -32.29
CA ALA A 163 -16.40 -7.61 -33.26
C ALA A 163 -15.04 -7.53 -32.60
N ILE A 164 -14.93 -6.86 -31.46
CA ILE A 164 -13.67 -6.77 -30.69
C ILE A 164 -13.17 -8.18 -30.32
N CYS A 165 -14.07 -9.07 -29.86
CA CYS A 165 -13.69 -10.44 -29.53
C CYS A 165 -13.21 -11.22 -30.74
N ARG A 166 -13.83 -11.06 -31.92
CA ARG A 166 -13.39 -11.70 -33.17
C ARG A 166 -12.01 -11.23 -33.60
N GLU A 167 -11.72 -9.93 -33.52
CA GLU A 167 -10.39 -9.41 -33.80
C GLU A 167 -9.34 -9.97 -32.86
N LEU A 168 -9.62 -10.03 -31.54
CA LEU A 168 -8.69 -10.62 -30.55
C LEU A 168 -8.40 -12.09 -30.87
N ILE A 169 -9.42 -12.86 -31.29
CA ILE A 169 -9.24 -14.27 -31.68
C ILE A 169 -8.41 -14.39 -32.96
N GLN A 170 -8.61 -13.50 -33.93
CA GLN A 170 -7.80 -13.44 -35.14
C GLN A 170 -6.32 -13.12 -34.82
N ASP A 171 -6.09 -12.32 -33.79
CA ASP A 171 -4.74 -12.04 -33.26
C ASP A 171 -4.20 -13.19 -32.36
N ASN A 172 -4.82 -14.38 -32.38
CA ASN A 172 -4.47 -15.55 -31.58
C ASN A 172 -4.60 -15.35 -30.06
N VAL A 173 -5.45 -14.45 -29.60
CA VAL A 173 -5.72 -14.20 -28.17
C VAL A 173 -6.80 -15.16 -27.67
N CYS A 174 -6.48 -15.96 -26.65
CA CYS A 174 -7.44 -16.89 -26.02
C CYS A 174 -8.23 -16.19 -24.90
N LEU A 175 -9.54 -16.06 -25.09
CA LEU A 175 -10.45 -15.35 -24.17
C LEU A 175 -11.05 -16.24 -23.08
N GLU A 176 -10.87 -17.55 -23.12
CA GLU A 176 -11.45 -18.49 -22.18
C GLU A 176 -10.89 -18.28 -20.75
N ASN A 177 -11.77 -18.26 -19.75
CA ASN A 177 -11.42 -18.03 -18.35
C ASN A 177 -10.68 -16.70 -18.09
N ILE A 178 -11.01 -15.66 -18.87
CA ILE A 178 -10.54 -14.29 -18.68
C ILE A 178 -11.73 -13.44 -18.21
N GLY A 179 -11.53 -12.68 -17.12
CA GLY A 179 -12.59 -11.80 -16.60
C GLY A 179 -13.02 -10.75 -17.62
N GLY A 180 -14.32 -10.53 -17.72
CA GLY A 180 -14.94 -9.60 -18.66
C GLY A 180 -15.34 -10.20 -20.01
N PHE A 181 -14.79 -11.36 -20.41
CA PHE A 181 -15.16 -12.06 -21.64
C PHE A 181 -15.98 -13.31 -21.32
N TYR A 182 -16.94 -13.64 -22.17
CA TYR A 182 -17.76 -14.85 -22.04
C TYR A 182 -18.34 -15.28 -23.41
N GLN A 183 -18.91 -16.48 -23.47
CA GLN A 183 -19.65 -16.95 -24.64
C GLN A 183 -21.16 -16.78 -24.46
N GLU A 184 -21.78 -16.23 -25.48
CA GLU A 184 -23.23 -16.15 -25.61
C GLU A 184 -23.63 -16.83 -26.92
N ALA A 185 -24.46 -17.89 -26.84
CA ALA A 185 -24.85 -18.70 -27.99
C ALA A 185 -23.66 -19.17 -28.87
N GLY A 186 -22.56 -19.53 -28.25
CA GLY A 186 -21.34 -19.98 -28.91
C GLY A 186 -20.41 -18.89 -29.46
N GLU A 187 -20.81 -17.64 -29.45
CA GLU A 187 -19.97 -16.49 -29.82
C GLU A 187 -19.35 -15.81 -28.62
N TRP A 188 -18.10 -15.37 -28.73
CA TRP A 188 -17.44 -14.55 -27.71
C TRP A 188 -17.96 -13.13 -27.73
N THR A 189 -18.19 -12.60 -26.51
CA THR A 189 -18.65 -11.24 -26.27
C THR A 189 -18.07 -10.70 -24.97
N ILE A 190 -18.39 -9.44 -24.64
CA ILE A 190 -17.88 -8.72 -23.49
C ILE A 190 -19.02 -8.46 -22.50
N ASN A 191 -18.79 -8.72 -21.22
CA ASN A 191 -19.76 -8.46 -20.16
C ASN A 191 -19.74 -6.99 -19.74
N LEU A 192 -20.32 -6.15 -20.57
CA LEU A 192 -20.53 -4.72 -20.30
C LEU A 192 -22.00 -4.36 -20.53
N ASN A 193 -22.53 -3.51 -19.69
CA ASN A 193 -23.84 -2.92 -19.91
C ASN A 193 -23.66 -1.62 -20.72
N PRO A 194 -24.28 -1.47 -21.91
CA PRO A 194 -24.17 -0.26 -22.73
C PRO A 194 -24.60 1.05 -22.03
N LYS A 195 -25.37 0.95 -20.94
CA LYS A 195 -25.75 2.11 -20.11
C LYS A 195 -24.68 2.50 -19.09
N MET A 196 -23.65 1.69 -18.89
CA MET A 196 -22.54 1.95 -17.97
C MET A 196 -21.40 2.63 -18.74
N THR A 197 -21.48 3.94 -18.84
CA THR A 197 -20.40 4.77 -19.41
C THR A 197 -19.31 5.02 -18.37
N GLY A 198 -18.07 5.23 -18.84
CA GLY A 198 -16.94 5.49 -18.00
C GLY A 198 -15.62 5.08 -18.67
N TYR A 199 -14.60 4.91 -17.88
CA TYR A 199 -13.29 4.51 -18.38
C TYR A 199 -12.67 3.36 -17.58
N MET A 200 -11.88 2.58 -18.28
CA MET A 200 -11.15 1.42 -17.79
C MET A 200 -9.80 1.86 -17.20
N ILE A 201 -9.47 1.30 -16.06
CA ILE A 201 -8.23 1.48 -15.33
C ILE A 201 -7.54 0.12 -15.31
N PRO A 202 -6.45 -0.08 -16.08
CA PRO A 202 -5.68 -1.31 -16.02
C PRO A 202 -5.06 -1.45 -14.63
N VAL A 203 -5.25 -2.59 -13.98
CA VAL A 203 -4.73 -2.86 -12.63
C VAL A 203 -3.42 -3.62 -12.75
N TYR A 204 -2.32 -2.92 -12.58
CA TYR A 204 -0.98 -3.50 -12.54
C TYR A 204 -0.75 -4.14 -11.18
N ASN A 205 -0.44 -5.43 -11.16
CA ASN A 205 -0.09 -6.13 -9.94
C ASN A 205 1.34 -5.81 -9.48
N TYR A 206 1.75 -6.39 -8.36
CA TYR A 206 3.08 -6.19 -7.77
C TYR A 206 4.25 -6.53 -8.72
N PHE A 207 4.05 -7.45 -9.65
CA PHE A 207 5.06 -7.91 -10.61
C PHE A 207 5.01 -7.15 -11.95
N GLY A 208 4.14 -6.16 -12.09
CA GLY A 208 4.02 -5.31 -13.27
C GLY A 208 3.13 -5.85 -14.39
N PHE A 209 2.37 -6.93 -14.14
CA PHE A 209 1.40 -7.47 -15.09
C PHE A 209 0.03 -6.83 -14.89
N ILE A 210 -0.70 -6.59 -15.98
CA ILE A 210 -2.13 -6.22 -15.90
C ILE A 210 -2.91 -7.49 -15.56
N GLU A 211 -3.35 -7.60 -14.31
CA GLU A 211 -4.05 -8.78 -13.82
C GLU A 211 -5.56 -8.58 -13.72
N GLY A 212 -6.03 -7.35 -13.87
CA GLY A 212 -7.43 -6.99 -13.88
C GLY A 212 -7.67 -5.62 -14.48
N ILE A 213 -8.92 -5.29 -14.68
CA ILE A 213 -9.36 -3.97 -15.12
C ILE A 213 -10.46 -3.49 -14.17
N GLN A 214 -10.30 -2.31 -13.60
CA GLN A 214 -11.39 -1.60 -12.95
C GLN A 214 -12.07 -0.65 -13.94
N ILE A 215 -13.36 -0.45 -13.78
CA ILE A 215 -14.15 0.49 -14.55
C ILE A 215 -14.60 1.59 -13.59
N ARG A 216 -14.15 2.82 -13.83
CA ARG A 216 -14.70 3.99 -13.16
C ARG A 216 -15.91 4.47 -13.95
N LEU A 217 -17.06 4.48 -13.29
CA LEU A 217 -18.31 4.93 -13.89
C LEU A 217 -18.40 6.47 -13.92
N ASP A 218 -18.91 7.04 -15.03
CA ASP A 218 -19.22 8.47 -15.13
C ASP A 218 -20.30 8.87 -14.13
N ARG A 219 -21.27 7.98 -13.93
CA ARG A 219 -22.33 8.14 -12.95
C ARG A 219 -22.34 6.93 -12.01
N PRO A 220 -22.26 7.17 -10.69
CA PRO A 220 -22.31 6.08 -9.74
C PRO A 220 -23.61 5.27 -9.86
N PHE A 221 -23.53 3.97 -9.74
CA PHE A 221 -24.68 3.10 -9.58
C PHE A 221 -24.95 2.91 -8.08
N GLY A 222 -25.94 3.61 -7.55
CA GLY A 222 -26.14 3.73 -6.11
C GLY A 222 -24.90 4.37 -5.43
N LYS A 223 -24.23 3.62 -4.54
CA LYS A 223 -22.96 4.04 -3.89
C LYS A 223 -21.72 3.59 -4.65
N THR A 224 -21.87 2.77 -5.70
CA THR A 224 -20.77 2.14 -6.41
C THR A 224 -20.24 3.04 -7.52
N LYS A 225 -19.00 3.50 -7.37
CA LYS A 225 -18.28 4.32 -8.36
C LYS A 225 -17.37 3.48 -9.26
N TYR A 226 -16.95 2.30 -8.79
CA TYR A 226 -16.02 1.41 -9.47
C TYR A 226 -16.61 0.01 -9.60
N LEU A 227 -16.41 -0.60 -10.76
CA LEU A 227 -16.75 -2.00 -11.03
C LEU A 227 -15.49 -2.75 -11.46
N TRP A 228 -15.49 -4.06 -11.28
CA TRP A 228 -14.51 -4.92 -11.90
C TRP A 228 -14.99 -5.40 -13.26
N PHE A 229 -14.09 -5.40 -14.24
CA PHE A 229 -14.33 -6.02 -15.54
C PHE A 229 -14.30 -7.53 -15.35
N SER A 230 -15.47 -8.13 -15.17
CA SER A 230 -15.66 -9.51 -14.73
C SER A 230 -16.80 -10.16 -15.51
N SER A 231 -16.71 -11.47 -15.71
CA SER A 231 -17.74 -12.31 -16.34
C SER A 231 -18.05 -13.54 -15.47
N ASN A 232 -18.00 -13.36 -14.16
CA ASN A 232 -18.27 -14.41 -13.19
C ASN A 232 -19.65 -15.02 -13.38
N GLY A 233 -19.72 -16.35 -13.39
CA GLY A 233 -20.99 -17.10 -13.56
C GLY A 233 -21.50 -17.17 -14.99
N LEU A 234 -20.82 -16.55 -15.98
CA LEU A 234 -21.16 -16.64 -17.40
C LEU A 234 -20.37 -17.76 -18.09
N GLN A 235 -20.90 -18.28 -19.20
CA GLN A 235 -20.30 -19.39 -19.94
C GLN A 235 -18.86 -19.05 -20.38
N LYS A 236 -17.89 -19.90 -20.01
CA LYS A 236 -16.46 -19.71 -20.21
C LYS A 236 -15.87 -18.40 -19.66
N GLY A 237 -16.66 -17.67 -18.86
CA GLY A 237 -16.23 -16.46 -18.19
C GLY A 237 -15.42 -16.74 -16.93
N ALA A 238 -14.88 -15.68 -16.35
CA ALA A 238 -14.16 -15.76 -15.09
C ALA A 238 -14.44 -14.57 -14.17
N SER A 239 -14.23 -14.79 -12.87
CA SER A 239 -14.17 -13.70 -11.89
C SER A 239 -12.86 -12.97 -12.03
N THR A 240 -12.90 -11.64 -11.93
CA THR A 240 -11.70 -10.85 -11.67
C THR A 240 -11.54 -10.72 -10.16
N ALA A 241 -10.44 -11.21 -9.64
CA ALA A 241 -10.11 -11.05 -8.24
C ALA A 241 -9.85 -9.57 -7.91
N ALA A 242 -10.09 -9.21 -6.65
CA ALA A 242 -9.81 -7.86 -6.14
C ALA A 242 -8.30 -7.68 -5.93
N ILE A 243 -7.57 -7.39 -6.99
CA ILE A 243 -6.11 -7.34 -7.04
C ILE A 243 -5.62 -5.98 -6.53
N PRO A 244 -4.60 -5.94 -5.66
CA PRO A 244 -3.93 -4.71 -5.29
C PRO A 244 -3.24 -4.05 -6.50
N PHE A 245 -3.42 -2.75 -6.64
CA PHE A 245 -2.82 -1.94 -7.69
C PHE A 245 -1.46 -1.44 -7.23
N TYR A 246 -0.38 -1.77 -7.94
CA TYR A 246 0.96 -1.38 -7.57
C TYR A 246 1.56 -0.38 -8.54
N VAL A 247 2.20 0.67 -7.99
CA VAL A 247 2.94 1.67 -8.75
C VAL A 247 4.35 1.78 -8.18
N LYS A 248 5.33 1.42 -9.01
CA LYS A 248 6.74 1.54 -8.66
C LYS A 248 7.17 2.99 -8.65
N GLY A 249 7.84 3.40 -7.59
CA GLY A 249 8.45 4.71 -7.43
C GLY A 249 9.96 4.69 -7.64
N ASN A 250 10.58 5.85 -7.57
CA ASN A 250 12.03 6.05 -7.70
C ASN A 250 12.68 6.66 -6.46
N ARG A 251 11.89 6.91 -5.40
CA ARG A 251 12.35 7.44 -4.12
C ARG A 251 12.06 6.45 -3.00
N LYS A 252 12.91 6.46 -1.95
CA LYS A 252 12.82 5.57 -0.78
C LYS A 252 12.57 4.11 -1.18
N PRO A 253 13.55 3.46 -1.83
CA PRO A 253 13.38 2.11 -2.39
C PRO A 253 12.99 1.08 -1.32
N ASP A 254 13.36 1.28 -0.07
CA ASP A 254 13.09 0.36 1.04
C ASP A 254 11.71 0.55 1.68
N THR A 255 10.91 1.51 1.19
CA THR A 255 9.60 1.86 1.77
C THR A 255 8.48 1.62 0.77
N LEU A 256 7.45 0.88 1.20
CA LEU A 256 6.20 0.71 0.48
C LEU A 256 5.09 1.47 1.20
N VAL A 257 4.37 2.31 0.48
CA VAL A 257 3.13 2.92 0.98
C VAL A 257 1.96 2.04 0.61
N VAL A 258 1.09 1.71 1.56
CA VAL A 258 -0.14 0.95 1.33
C VAL A 258 -1.35 1.86 1.56
N THR A 259 -2.19 1.98 0.55
CA THR A 259 -3.39 2.80 0.54
C THR A 259 -4.59 2.04 -0.03
N GLU A 260 -5.67 2.71 -0.44
CA GLU A 260 -6.80 2.11 -1.15
C GLU A 260 -7.18 2.89 -2.41
N GLY A 261 -7.50 2.17 -3.48
CA GLY A 261 -7.95 2.74 -4.75
C GLY A 261 -6.82 3.25 -5.66
N ALA A 262 -6.98 3.05 -6.97
CA ALA A 262 -5.94 3.26 -7.96
C ALA A 262 -5.40 4.71 -8.00
N PHE A 263 -6.27 5.73 -7.95
CA PHE A 263 -5.83 7.13 -7.98
C PHE A 263 -5.01 7.53 -6.76
N LYS A 264 -5.31 6.95 -5.57
CA LYS A 264 -4.52 7.16 -4.36
C LYS A 264 -3.15 6.44 -4.40
N ALA A 265 -2.89 5.63 -5.44
CA ALA A 265 -1.55 5.15 -5.74
C ALA A 265 -0.87 6.00 -6.83
N ILE A 266 -1.58 6.31 -7.91
CA ILE A 266 -1.02 6.98 -9.08
C ILE A 266 -0.59 8.42 -8.76
N ILE A 267 -1.48 9.21 -8.18
CA ILE A 267 -1.24 10.64 -7.92
C ILE A 267 -0.12 10.86 -6.89
N PRO A 268 -0.13 10.20 -5.71
CA PRO A 268 0.97 10.36 -4.77
C PRO A 268 2.30 9.75 -5.28
N ASN A 269 2.27 8.71 -6.10
CA ASN A 269 3.48 8.22 -6.77
C ASN A 269 4.08 9.30 -7.68
N LYS A 270 3.25 9.99 -8.47
CA LYS A 270 3.68 11.12 -9.33
C LYS A 270 4.29 12.25 -8.48
N VAL A 271 3.64 12.65 -7.40
CA VAL A 271 4.05 13.80 -6.57
C VAL A 271 5.27 13.47 -5.72
N PHE A 272 5.26 12.34 -5.03
CA PHE A 272 6.28 11.99 -4.04
C PHE A 272 7.33 11.02 -4.56
N GLY A 273 7.06 10.25 -5.60
CA GLY A 273 7.96 9.24 -6.16
C GLY A 273 8.11 7.98 -5.29
N TYR A 274 7.15 7.70 -4.38
CA TYR A 274 7.20 6.51 -3.53
C TYR A 274 6.64 5.28 -4.25
N ASN A 275 7.09 4.08 -3.80
CA ASN A 275 6.44 2.82 -4.16
C ASN A 275 5.09 2.75 -3.45
N ILE A 276 4.00 2.57 -4.18
CA ILE A 276 2.66 2.58 -3.61
C ILE A 276 1.88 1.36 -4.07
N LEU A 277 1.23 0.70 -3.13
CA LEU A 277 0.32 -0.41 -3.36
C LEU A 277 -1.05 -0.04 -2.82
N ALA A 278 -2.04 0.07 -3.70
CA ALA A 278 -3.41 0.36 -3.33
C ALA A 278 -4.24 -0.93 -3.26
N LEU A 279 -4.85 -1.16 -2.11
CA LEU A 279 -5.84 -2.21 -1.95
C LEU A 279 -7.12 -1.85 -2.71
N PRO A 280 -7.86 -2.82 -3.23
CA PRO A 280 -9.14 -2.57 -3.90
C PRO A 280 -10.26 -2.13 -2.95
N GLY A 281 -9.98 -2.09 -1.66
CA GLY A 281 -10.79 -1.63 -0.55
C GLY A 281 -10.16 -2.09 0.76
N VAL A 282 -10.33 -1.35 1.84
CA VAL A 282 -9.67 -1.56 3.15
C VAL A 282 -9.84 -2.97 3.73
N ASN A 283 -10.92 -3.66 3.40
CA ASN A 283 -11.21 -5.01 3.87
C ASN A 283 -10.73 -6.12 2.90
N ASN A 284 -10.30 -5.77 1.69
CA ASN A 284 -9.86 -6.73 0.66
C ASN A 284 -8.37 -7.00 0.76
N THR A 285 -7.94 -7.71 1.81
CA THR A 285 -6.53 -7.94 2.13
C THR A 285 -6.01 -9.31 1.69
N GLY A 286 -6.85 -10.21 1.18
CA GLY A 286 -6.45 -11.59 0.90
C GLY A 286 -5.37 -11.73 -0.18
N GLU A 287 -5.46 -10.96 -1.26
CA GLU A 287 -4.40 -10.96 -2.29
C GLU A 287 -3.14 -10.23 -1.80
N PHE A 288 -3.27 -9.21 -0.95
CA PHE A 288 -2.14 -8.54 -0.33
C PHE A 288 -1.37 -9.48 0.61
N GLU A 289 -2.07 -10.32 1.39
CA GLU A 289 -1.45 -11.31 2.28
C GLU A 289 -0.55 -12.28 1.50
N LYS A 290 -0.97 -12.70 0.31
CA LYS A 290 -0.17 -13.55 -0.58
C LYS A 290 1.10 -12.86 -1.09
N LEU A 291 1.09 -11.53 -1.18
CA LEU A 291 2.24 -10.74 -1.63
C LEU A 291 3.27 -10.47 -0.54
N LEU A 292 2.90 -10.55 0.75
CA LEU A 292 3.78 -10.21 1.86
C LEU A 292 5.14 -10.93 1.84
N PRO A 293 5.26 -12.22 1.46
CA PRO A 293 6.55 -12.88 1.35
C PRO A 293 7.49 -12.26 0.29
N TYR A 294 6.93 -11.68 -0.78
CA TYR A 294 7.68 -10.98 -1.82
C TYR A 294 7.99 -9.54 -1.39
N ILE A 295 7.00 -8.84 -0.84
CA ILE A 295 7.14 -7.49 -0.30
C ILE A 295 8.27 -7.42 0.74
N ARG A 296 8.38 -8.44 1.61
CA ARG A 296 9.44 -8.54 2.62
C ARG A 296 10.85 -8.60 2.02
N GLN A 297 11.01 -9.15 0.81
CA GLN A 297 12.31 -9.22 0.14
C GLN A 297 12.74 -7.85 -0.40
N ASP A 298 11.78 -7.05 -0.86
CA ASP A 298 12.01 -5.78 -1.53
C ASP A 298 11.93 -4.58 -0.57
N TYR A 299 11.12 -4.67 0.50
CA TYR A 299 10.83 -3.54 1.39
C TYR A 299 11.09 -3.87 2.85
N ARG A 300 11.67 -2.93 3.56
CA ARG A 300 11.92 -3.02 5.01
C ARG A 300 10.82 -2.38 5.83
N GLN A 301 10.09 -1.45 5.22
CA GLN A 301 9.08 -0.65 5.88
C GLN A 301 7.82 -0.53 5.03
N ILE A 302 6.66 -0.66 5.69
CA ILE A 302 5.36 -0.34 5.12
C ILE A 302 4.76 0.85 5.87
N LEU A 303 4.31 1.86 5.12
CA LEU A 303 3.52 2.98 5.62
C LEU A 303 2.06 2.78 5.21
N ILE A 304 1.16 2.59 6.16
CA ILE A 304 -0.29 2.52 5.89
C ILE A 304 -0.84 3.94 5.84
N ALA A 305 -1.34 4.34 4.67
CA ALA A 305 -1.86 5.68 4.36
C ALA A 305 -3.31 5.57 3.86
N PHE A 306 -4.25 5.25 4.76
CA PHE A 306 -5.69 5.24 4.46
C PHE A 306 -6.30 6.61 4.67
N ASP A 307 -7.53 6.82 4.17
CA ASP A 307 -8.24 8.09 4.24
C ASP A 307 -8.20 8.74 5.63
N ALA A 308 -8.06 10.06 5.68
CA ALA A 308 -7.93 10.84 6.91
C ALA A 308 -9.19 10.79 7.81
N ASP A 309 -10.32 10.32 7.28
CA ASP A 309 -11.56 10.16 8.04
C ASP A 309 -11.60 8.91 8.97
N PHE A 310 -10.49 8.17 9.08
CA PHE A 310 -10.40 6.97 9.93
C PHE A 310 -10.76 7.21 11.40
N ARG A 311 -10.58 8.43 11.90
CA ARG A 311 -10.95 8.82 13.28
C ARG A 311 -12.45 8.80 13.52
N ILE A 312 -13.25 8.94 12.47
CA ILE A 312 -14.71 8.97 12.50
C ILE A 312 -15.31 7.66 11.97
N ASN A 313 -14.54 6.90 11.20
CA ASN A 313 -14.98 5.67 10.56
C ASN A 313 -14.31 4.44 11.22
N GLU A 314 -15.03 3.83 12.17
CA GLU A 314 -14.54 2.64 12.87
C GLU A 314 -14.15 1.48 11.98
N ASN A 315 -14.77 1.32 10.80
CA ASN A 315 -14.43 0.24 9.87
C ASN A 315 -13.03 0.45 9.28
N VAL A 316 -12.65 1.69 8.97
CA VAL A 316 -11.31 2.02 8.49
C VAL A 316 -10.30 1.83 9.62
N ALA A 317 -10.60 2.25 10.84
CA ALA A 317 -9.73 2.06 12.00
C ALA A 317 -9.46 0.57 12.27
N LYS A 318 -10.50 -0.27 12.28
CA LYS A 318 -10.37 -1.73 12.45
C LYS A 318 -9.56 -2.38 11.31
N ALA A 319 -9.78 -1.92 10.08
CA ALA A 319 -9.03 -2.41 8.91
C ALA A 319 -7.54 -2.05 8.99
N LYS A 320 -7.20 -0.83 9.44
CA LYS A 320 -5.81 -0.39 9.68
C LYS A 320 -5.11 -1.31 10.68
N GLU A 321 -5.72 -1.57 11.83
CA GLU A 321 -5.13 -2.44 12.86
C GLU A 321 -4.98 -3.89 12.39
N LYS A 322 -5.99 -4.42 11.67
CA LYS A 322 -5.91 -5.77 11.08
C LYS A 322 -4.76 -5.87 10.09
N LEU A 323 -4.61 -4.87 9.21
CA LEU A 323 -3.54 -4.84 8.21
C LEU A 323 -2.17 -4.72 8.88
N LYS A 324 -2.03 -3.84 9.86
CA LYS A 324 -0.82 -3.69 10.66
C LYS A 324 -0.40 -5.00 11.31
N LYS A 325 -1.34 -5.73 11.93
CA LYS A 325 -1.08 -7.03 12.53
C LYS A 325 -0.56 -8.04 11.50
N MET A 326 -1.22 -8.14 10.35
CA MET A 326 -0.83 -9.03 9.24
C MET A 326 0.60 -8.73 8.75
N ILE A 327 0.98 -7.45 8.63
CA ILE A 327 2.31 -7.02 8.21
C ILE A 327 3.37 -7.38 9.26
N TYR A 328 3.08 -7.17 10.54
CA TYR A 328 4.00 -7.54 11.63
C TYR A 328 4.23 -9.05 11.72
N GLU A 329 3.23 -9.88 11.44
CA GLU A 329 3.36 -11.34 11.41
C GLU A 329 4.35 -11.81 10.32
N CYS A 330 4.64 -10.95 9.35
CA CYS A 330 5.64 -11.19 8.30
C CYS A 330 7.00 -10.53 8.58
N ASP A 331 7.27 -10.06 9.82
CA ASP A 331 8.50 -9.37 10.22
C ASP A 331 8.84 -8.13 9.38
N ILE A 332 7.84 -7.40 8.90
CA ILE A 332 8.03 -6.12 8.20
C ILE A 332 7.68 -5.00 9.18
N TYR A 333 8.55 -3.98 9.26
CA TYR A 333 8.22 -2.78 10.04
C TYR A 333 7.04 -2.05 9.42
N CYS A 334 6.07 -1.67 10.26
CA CYS A 334 4.86 -1.01 9.80
C CYS A 334 4.52 0.19 10.69
N SER A 335 4.21 1.31 10.07
CA SER A 335 3.70 2.50 10.74
C SER A 335 2.57 3.13 9.94
N PHE A 336 1.86 4.08 10.56
CA PHE A 336 0.83 4.85 9.89
C PHE A 336 1.41 6.16 9.36
N PHE A 337 1.00 6.53 8.15
CA PHE A 337 1.14 7.88 7.63
C PHE A 337 -0.24 8.53 7.71
N GLU A 338 -0.33 9.58 8.51
CA GLU A 338 -1.58 10.28 8.81
C GLU A 338 -1.40 11.77 8.53
N TRP A 339 -2.45 12.41 8.06
CA TRP A 339 -2.51 13.84 7.79
C TRP A 339 -3.83 14.43 8.32
N ASP A 340 -3.94 15.75 8.34
CA ASP A 340 -5.17 16.42 8.74
C ASP A 340 -6.21 16.32 7.61
N LEU A 341 -7.47 16.15 7.97
CA LEU A 341 -8.58 16.14 7.02
C LEU A 341 -8.68 17.46 6.21
N ALA A 342 -8.20 18.56 6.78
CA ALA A 342 -8.12 19.86 6.12
C ALA A 342 -7.15 19.83 4.92
N ASP A 343 -6.13 18.97 4.93
CA ASP A 343 -5.16 18.81 3.83
C ASP A 343 -5.65 17.88 2.73
N GLY A 344 -6.83 17.27 2.90
CA GLY A 344 -7.46 16.37 1.95
C GLY A 344 -8.00 15.10 2.61
N LYS A 345 -9.03 14.51 2.01
CA LYS A 345 -9.61 13.27 2.52
C LYS A 345 -8.75 12.06 2.16
N GLY A 346 -8.46 11.88 0.88
CA GLY A 346 -7.66 10.79 0.33
C GLY A 346 -6.18 11.14 0.25
N LEU A 347 -5.33 10.13 0.08
CA LEU A 347 -3.90 10.35 -0.13
C LEU A 347 -3.62 11.10 -1.44
N ASP A 348 -4.48 10.96 -2.45
CA ASP A 348 -4.47 11.73 -3.70
C ASP A 348 -4.76 13.21 -3.46
N ASP A 349 -5.81 13.55 -2.71
CA ASP A 349 -6.15 14.93 -2.36
C ASP A 349 -5.02 15.59 -1.56
N PHE A 350 -4.48 14.88 -0.55
CA PHE A 350 -3.33 15.33 0.23
C PHE A 350 -2.10 15.61 -0.65
N ALA A 351 -1.81 14.72 -1.61
CA ALA A 351 -0.66 14.88 -2.49
C ALA A 351 -0.79 16.13 -3.38
N LEU A 352 -1.98 16.40 -3.94
CA LEU A 352 -2.24 17.58 -4.75
C LEU A 352 -2.18 18.85 -3.91
N HIS A 353 -2.81 18.89 -2.73
CA HIS A 353 -2.75 20.02 -1.81
C HIS A 353 -1.29 20.36 -1.40
N TRP A 354 -0.48 19.34 -1.11
CA TRP A 354 0.94 19.53 -0.80
C TRP A 354 1.73 20.12 -1.97
N LEU A 355 1.43 19.68 -3.20
CA LEU A 355 2.07 20.18 -4.42
C LEU A 355 1.74 21.65 -4.65
N ASP A 356 0.46 22.03 -4.52
CA ASP A 356 -0.03 23.41 -4.71
C ASP A 356 0.61 24.36 -3.69
N ASN A 357 0.64 24.00 -2.41
CA ASN A 357 1.26 24.80 -1.37
C ASN A 357 2.75 25.03 -1.63
N ARG A 358 3.46 24.01 -2.14
CA ARG A 358 4.89 24.11 -2.44
C ARG A 358 5.16 24.98 -3.67
N THR A 359 4.28 24.96 -4.65
CA THR A 359 4.37 25.79 -5.86
C THR A 359 4.13 27.26 -5.52
N ASN A 360 3.13 27.56 -4.71
CA ASN A 360 2.82 28.91 -4.24
C ASN A 360 3.97 29.49 -3.42
N ALA A 361 4.53 28.73 -2.48
CA ALA A 361 5.68 29.18 -1.67
C ALA A 361 6.98 29.40 -2.49
N ARG A 362 7.10 28.79 -3.67
CA ARG A 362 8.23 29.04 -4.58
C ARG A 362 8.03 30.32 -5.39
N ASN A 363 6.80 30.56 -5.84
CA ASN A 363 6.46 31.77 -6.62
C ASN A 363 6.61 33.02 -5.74
N GLU A 364 6.16 32.99 -4.48
CA GLU A 364 6.34 34.10 -3.53
C GLU A 364 7.82 34.46 -3.30
N ARG A 365 8.73 33.47 -3.31
CA ARG A 365 10.20 33.69 -3.15
C ARG A 365 10.90 34.14 -4.44
N SER A 366 10.28 33.99 -5.60
CA SER A 366 10.83 34.45 -6.87
C SER A 366 10.44 35.89 -7.18
N ASP A 367 9.42 36.41 -6.48
CA ASP A 367 8.91 37.79 -6.63
C ASP A 367 9.52 38.76 -5.58
N GLU A 368 10.34 38.22 -4.63
CA GLU A 368 11.20 38.99 -3.72
C GLU A 368 12.65 39.10 -4.28
#